data_591dfd27c8f74d9788f351bc165d05b9
#
_entry.id   591dfd27c8f74d9788f351bc165d05b9
#
_cell.length_a   1.000
_cell.length_b   1.000
_cell.length_c   1.000
_cell.angle_alpha   90.00
_cell.angle_beta   90.00
_cell.angle_gamma   90.00
#
_symmetry.space_group_name_H-M   'P 1'
#
loop_
_entity.id
_entity.type
_entity.pdbx_description
1 polymer ?
#
loop_
_entity_poly.entity_id
_entity_poly.type
_entity_poly.pdbx_seq_one_letter_code
_entity_poly.pdbx_strand_id
1 'polypeptide(L)'
;SLRRKLLSTTTIGSLVHIGYNSFPEINSKIVQVCAFSAHAARVPEFLARYVNLNSAEQSANKDDVFLGRTAELTTSVHQEIFSKLPGSPLVYWLSEHFLQMFDTNSTVSDFSVSDGQNKTGDNERYLRCHWEVDVRSIAEKSWIPYAKGGPWRKWYGNVYLVICWTSSARQHYKKDKIARLIPEYLWYRDGVTWSFITTKDIGFRYLEPGGTFDVGGSSLFFESEDLVYSMLAMLNSKPATTILKFLNPTISLQVENVRSVPVPVFDMNRAA
;
A
#
# COMPACT_ATOMS: atom_id res chain seq x y z
N SER A 1 -9.53 12.54 7.89
CA SER A 1 -8.24 13.18 7.52
C SER A 1 -8.48 14.65 7.18
N LEU A 2 -7.43 15.48 7.26
CA LEU A 2 -7.49 16.91 6.88
C LEU A 2 -7.99 17.07 5.43
N ARG A 3 -7.53 16.21 4.52
CA ARG A 3 -7.95 16.23 3.11
C ARG A 3 -9.46 16.06 2.94
N ARG A 4 -10.06 15.07 3.62
CA ARG A 4 -11.52 14.88 3.58
C ARG A 4 -12.28 16.11 4.08
N LYS A 5 -11.81 16.71 5.18
CA LYS A 5 -12.42 17.96 5.72
C LYS A 5 -12.32 19.07 4.68
N LEU A 6 -11.15 19.30 4.09
CA LEU A 6 -10.95 20.32 3.07
C LEU A 6 -11.87 20.08 1.86
N LEU A 7 -11.93 18.86 1.33
CA LEU A 7 -12.79 18.53 0.19
C LEU A 7 -14.29 18.63 0.50
N SER A 8 -14.71 18.47 1.75
CA SER A 8 -16.13 18.59 2.13
C SER A 8 -16.58 20.02 2.43
N THR A 9 -15.68 20.92 2.83
CA THR A 9 -16.01 22.27 3.29
C THR A 9 -15.58 23.38 2.35
N THR A 10 -14.67 23.10 1.41
CA THR A 10 -14.12 24.09 0.48
C THR A 10 -14.23 23.61 -0.96
N THR A 11 -14.04 24.54 -1.91
CA THR A 11 -13.96 24.22 -3.34
C THR A 11 -12.57 24.57 -3.84
N ILE A 12 -11.84 23.61 -4.38
CA ILE A 12 -10.57 23.84 -5.07
C ILE A 12 -10.88 24.59 -6.37
N GLY A 13 -10.34 25.79 -6.53
CA GLY A 13 -10.48 26.57 -7.76
C GLY A 13 -9.49 26.14 -8.81
N SER A 14 -8.23 25.99 -8.42
CA SER A 14 -7.15 25.49 -9.25
C SER A 14 -6.08 24.81 -8.41
N LEU A 15 -5.34 23.87 -9.02
CA LEU A 15 -4.19 23.21 -8.39
C LEU A 15 -3.08 23.05 -9.45
N VAL A 16 -1.87 23.45 -9.08
CA VAL A 16 -0.66 23.20 -9.86
C VAL A 16 0.19 22.17 -9.11
N HIS A 17 0.32 20.97 -9.66
CA HIS A 17 1.18 19.92 -9.15
C HIS A 17 2.59 20.13 -9.68
N ILE A 18 3.42 20.83 -8.93
CA ILE A 18 4.79 21.17 -9.30
C ILE A 18 5.68 19.91 -9.25
N GLY A 19 5.42 19.04 -8.26
CA GLY A 19 6.10 17.76 -8.14
C GLY A 19 7.47 17.87 -7.48
N TYR A 20 8.41 17.05 -7.95
CA TYR A 20 9.79 17.03 -7.49
C TYR A 20 10.60 18.22 -8.06
N ASN A 21 11.77 18.47 -7.48
CA ASN A 21 12.68 19.57 -7.85
C ASN A 21 12.07 20.98 -7.73
N SER A 22 11.18 21.18 -6.77
CA SER A 22 10.50 22.48 -6.56
C SER A 22 11.35 23.46 -5.76
N PHE A 23 12.36 22.98 -5.03
CA PHE A 23 13.25 23.79 -4.20
C PHE A 23 14.71 23.37 -4.42
N PRO A 24 15.61 24.32 -4.77
CA PRO A 24 17.03 24.00 -5.02
C PRO A 24 17.76 23.42 -3.78
N GLU A 25 17.34 23.82 -2.60
CA GLU A 25 18.02 23.47 -1.33
C GLU A 25 17.59 22.12 -0.76
N ILE A 26 16.52 21.52 -1.26
CA ILE A 26 15.97 20.27 -0.71
C ILE A 26 16.23 19.14 -1.71
N ASN A 27 16.72 18.00 -1.19
CA ASN A 27 16.83 16.79 -2.01
C ASN A 27 15.48 16.45 -2.64
N SER A 28 15.39 16.69 -3.91
CA SER A 28 14.18 16.70 -4.72
C SER A 28 13.41 15.38 -4.82
N LYS A 29 14.02 14.28 -4.42
CA LYS A 29 13.41 12.94 -4.52
C LYS A 29 12.48 12.58 -3.35
N ILE A 30 12.39 13.44 -2.33
CA ILE A 30 11.68 13.12 -1.09
C ILE A 30 10.35 13.87 -0.98
N VAL A 31 10.29 15.12 -1.45
CA VAL A 31 9.13 15.99 -1.27
C VAL A 31 8.56 16.41 -2.61
N GLN A 32 7.27 16.18 -2.80
CA GLN A 32 6.51 16.75 -3.90
C GLN A 32 5.74 17.98 -3.42
N VAL A 33 5.66 19.00 -4.24
CA VAL A 33 5.01 20.27 -3.92
C VAL A 33 3.82 20.50 -4.83
N CYS A 34 2.77 21.10 -4.30
CA CYS A 34 1.66 21.66 -5.06
C CYS A 34 1.29 23.06 -4.54
N ALA A 35 0.82 23.89 -5.44
CA ALA A 35 0.18 25.16 -5.12
C ALA A 35 -1.30 25.07 -5.51
N PHE A 36 -2.19 25.60 -4.69
CA PHE A 36 -3.62 25.58 -5.01
C PHE A 36 -4.35 26.83 -4.51
N SER A 37 -5.45 27.17 -5.17
CA SER A 37 -6.43 28.14 -4.70
C SER A 37 -7.70 27.40 -4.25
N ALA A 38 -8.34 27.90 -3.21
CA ALA A 38 -9.61 27.34 -2.72
C ALA A 38 -10.57 28.43 -2.24
N HIS A 39 -11.85 28.23 -2.50
CA HIS A 39 -12.93 29.01 -1.90
C HIS A 39 -13.31 28.42 -0.53
N ALA A 40 -13.57 29.27 0.46
CA ALA A 40 -13.97 28.86 1.81
C ALA A 40 -15.43 28.33 1.89
N ALA A 41 -16.04 28.06 0.75
CA ALA A 41 -17.39 27.51 0.65
C ALA A 41 -17.43 26.40 -0.39
N ARG A 42 -18.40 25.50 -0.24
CA ARG A 42 -18.65 24.45 -1.21
C ARG A 42 -19.49 24.98 -2.37
N VAL A 43 -18.98 24.90 -3.58
CA VAL A 43 -19.69 25.22 -4.82
C VAL A 43 -19.93 23.90 -5.56
N PRO A 44 -21.17 23.39 -5.60
CA PRO A 44 -21.49 22.15 -6.30
C PRO A 44 -21.15 22.26 -7.79
N GLU A 45 -20.78 21.13 -8.39
CA GLU A 45 -20.49 20.99 -9.82
C GLU A 45 -19.43 21.98 -10.37
N PHE A 46 -18.60 22.55 -9.50
CA PHE A 46 -17.52 23.43 -9.94
C PHE A 46 -16.44 22.64 -10.64
N LEU A 47 -16.13 23.03 -11.87
CA LEU A 47 -15.11 22.41 -12.70
C LEU A 47 -13.74 23.06 -12.40
N ALA A 48 -12.97 22.45 -11.53
CA ALA A 48 -11.65 22.94 -11.13
C ALA A 48 -10.55 22.58 -12.16
N ARG A 49 -9.54 23.42 -12.25
CA ARG A 49 -8.38 23.23 -13.16
C ARG A 49 -7.19 22.67 -12.42
N TYR A 50 -6.63 21.59 -12.96
CA TYR A 50 -5.45 20.90 -12.41
C TYR A 50 -4.34 20.88 -13.45
N VAL A 51 -3.18 21.41 -13.11
CA VAL A 51 -1.99 21.47 -13.99
C VAL A 51 -0.94 20.50 -13.45
N ASN A 52 -0.50 19.55 -14.26
CA ASN A 52 0.48 18.54 -13.87
C ASN A 52 1.88 18.80 -14.43
N LEU A 53 2.66 19.63 -13.76
CA LEU A 53 4.06 19.87 -14.11
C LEU A 53 4.99 18.72 -13.79
N ASN A 54 4.55 17.78 -12.93
CA ASN A 54 5.32 16.59 -12.58
C ASN A 54 5.41 15.56 -13.73
N SER A 55 4.57 15.69 -14.75
CA SER A 55 4.63 14.88 -15.97
C SER A 55 5.71 15.34 -16.95
N ALA A 56 6.23 16.54 -16.82
CA ALA A 56 7.35 17.04 -17.61
C ALA A 56 8.66 16.36 -17.18
N GLU A 57 9.69 16.42 -18.05
CA GLU A 57 11.03 15.91 -17.71
C GLU A 57 11.56 16.55 -16.42
N GLN A 58 12.23 15.75 -15.59
CA GLN A 58 12.75 16.24 -14.30
C GLN A 58 13.78 17.36 -14.43
N SER A 59 14.50 17.41 -15.55
CA SER A 59 15.50 18.44 -15.89
C SER A 59 14.87 19.73 -16.44
N ALA A 60 13.59 19.71 -16.80
CA ALA A 60 12.91 20.85 -17.39
C ALA A 60 12.72 21.99 -16.37
N ASN A 61 12.92 23.23 -16.81
CA ASN A 61 12.55 24.39 -16.04
C ASN A 61 11.02 24.44 -15.88
N LYS A 62 10.53 24.33 -14.65
CA LYS A 62 9.09 24.27 -14.36
C LYS A 62 8.35 25.56 -14.70
N ASP A 63 9.02 26.71 -14.63
CA ASP A 63 8.44 28.01 -14.99
C ASP A 63 8.20 28.07 -16.49
N ASP A 64 9.19 27.68 -17.30
CA ASP A 64 9.07 27.66 -18.77
C ASP A 64 8.00 26.65 -19.21
N VAL A 65 7.94 25.48 -18.58
CA VAL A 65 6.91 24.47 -18.85
C VAL A 65 5.53 25.00 -18.48
N PHE A 66 5.39 25.66 -17.35
CA PHE A 66 4.12 26.26 -16.94
C PHE A 66 3.66 27.35 -17.90
N LEU A 67 4.56 28.23 -18.31
CA LEU A 67 4.22 29.35 -19.23
C LEU A 67 3.97 28.87 -20.66
N GLY A 68 4.72 27.88 -21.14
CA GLY A 68 4.68 27.45 -22.53
C GLY A 68 3.70 26.33 -22.85
N ARG A 69 3.43 25.44 -21.92
CA ARG A 69 2.70 24.18 -22.16
C ARG A 69 1.54 23.91 -21.20
N THR A 70 1.04 24.93 -20.49
CA THR A 70 -0.03 24.76 -19.49
C THR A 70 -1.27 24.11 -20.08
N ALA A 71 -1.65 24.44 -21.31
CA ALA A 71 -2.85 23.90 -21.95
C ALA A 71 -2.80 22.38 -22.13
N GLU A 72 -1.64 21.82 -22.49
CA GLU A 72 -1.43 20.39 -22.68
C GLU A 72 -1.41 19.60 -21.34
N LEU A 73 -1.02 20.29 -20.27
CA LEU A 73 -0.84 19.71 -18.93
C LEU A 73 -2.04 19.94 -18.01
N THR A 74 -3.10 20.58 -18.53
CA THR A 74 -4.29 20.92 -17.76
C THR A 74 -5.38 19.86 -17.93
N THR A 75 -5.89 19.40 -16.81
CA THR A 75 -7.11 18.57 -16.72
C THR A 75 -8.16 19.31 -15.90
N SER A 76 -9.40 19.32 -16.36
CA SER A 76 -10.51 19.90 -15.60
C SER A 76 -11.42 18.80 -15.10
N VAL A 77 -11.65 18.75 -13.79
CA VAL A 77 -12.51 17.74 -13.16
C VAL A 77 -13.33 18.32 -12.01
N HIS A 78 -14.46 17.71 -11.75
CA HIS A 78 -15.28 18.02 -10.59
C HIS A 78 -14.64 17.42 -9.33
N GLN A 79 -14.58 18.18 -8.25
CA GLN A 79 -13.95 17.76 -6.98
C GLN A 79 -14.60 16.51 -6.37
N GLU A 80 -15.87 16.26 -6.67
CA GLU A 80 -16.64 15.10 -6.19
C GLU A 80 -16.00 13.76 -6.51
N ILE A 81 -15.28 13.68 -7.63
CA ILE A 81 -14.62 12.43 -8.04
C ILE A 81 -13.62 11.91 -7.01
N PHE A 82 -12.97 12.80 -6.26
CA PHE A 82 -11.97 12.39 -5.26
C PHE A 82 -12.59 11.67 -4.06
N SER A 83 -13.86 11.91 -3.77
CA SER A 83 -14.57 11.23 -2.69
C SER A 83 -14.88 9.76 -3.00
N LYS A 84 -14.89 9.37 -4.27
CA LYS A 84 -15.12 7.98 -4.73
C LYS A 84 -13.98 7.05 -4.36
N LEU A 85 -12.78 7.59 -4.15
CA LEU A 85 -11.59 6.79 -3.85
C LEU A 85 -11.32 6.73 -2.35
N PRO A 86 -10.89 5.56 -1.83
CA PRO A 86 -10.45 5.41 -0.45
C PRO A 86 -9.35 6.42 -0.09
N GLY A 87 -9.56 7.17 1.01
CA GLY A 87 -8.63 8.22 1.42
C GLY A 87 -8.74 9.54 0.64
N SER A 88 -9.59 9.61 -0.39
CA SER A 88 -9.83 10.78 -1.25
C SER A 88 -8.54 11.40 -1.83
N PRO A 89 -7.69 10.62 -2.53
CA PRO A 89 -6.50 11.17 -3.17
C PRO A 89 -6.88 12.11 -4.32
N LEU A 90 -6.07 13.15 -4.56
CA LEU A 90 -6.32 14.14 -5.62
C LEU A 90 -5.78 13.62 -6.97
N VAL A 91 -6.39 12.59 -7.51
CA VAL A 91 -5.95 11.87 -8.73
C VAL A 91 -6.71 12.37 -9.97
N TYR A 92 -6.65 13.67 -10.22
CA TYR A 92 -7.36 14.37 -11.30
C TYR A 92 -7.01 13.88 -12.73
N TRP A 93 -5.97 13.05 -12.87
CA TRP A 93 -5.52 12.47 -14.16
C TRP A 93 -6.14 11.10 -14.45
N LEU A 94 -6.96 10.55 -13.57
CA LEU A 94 -7.62 9.26 -13.80
C LEU A 94 -8.87 9.43 -14.67
N SER A 95 -9.09 8.46 -15.55
CA SER A 95 -10.31 8.42 -16.36
C SER A 95 -11.53 8.05 -15.51
N GLU A 96 -12.71 8.48 -15.93
CA GLU A 96 -13.97 8.09 -15.28
C GLU A 96 -14.16 6.58 -15.24
N HIS A 97 -13.80 5.89 -16.32
CA HIS A 97 -13.86 4.42 -16.38
C HIS A 97 -13.03 3.75 -15.26
N PHE A 98 -11.86 4.30 -14.97
CA PHE A 98 -11.03 3.82 -13.88
C PHE A 98 -11.68 4.06 -12.51
N LEU A 99 -12.33 5.20 -12.32
CA LEU A 99 -13.03 5.54 -11.10
C LEU A 99 -14.26 4.64 -10.87
N GLN A 100 -14.96 4.27 -11.95
CA GLN A 100 -16.10 3.34 -11.89
C GLN A 100 -15.71 1.97 -11.31
N MET A 101 -14.47 1.52 -11.46
CA MET A 101 -14.01 0.26 -10.88
C MET A 101 -14.16 0.22 -9.35
N PHE A 102 -14.08 1.38 -8.68
CA PHE A 102 -14.25 1.50 -7.23
C PHE A 102 -15.73 1.55 -6.80
N ASP A 103 -16.61 1.97 -7.69
CA ASP A 103 -18.05 2.06 -7.40
C ASP A 103 -18.76 0.71 -7.61
N THR A 104 -18.24 -0.16 -8.48
CA THR A 104 -18.96 -1.35 -8.98
C THR A 104 -18.40 -2.68 -8.52
N ASN A 105 -17.15 -2.71 -8.00
CA ASN A 105 -16.50 -3.97 -7.64
C ASN A 105 -16.36 -4.12 -6.13
N SER A 106 -16.36 -5.36 -5.67
CA SER A 106 -15.84 -5.73 -4.36
C SER A 106 -14.36 -5.36 -4.25
N THR A 107 -13.86 -5.21 -3.04
CA THR A 107 -12.46 -4.91 -2.78
C THR A 107 -11.75 -6.10 -2.14
N VAL A 108 -10.43 -6.08 -2.10
CA VAL A 108 -9.65 -7.10 -1.37
C VAL A 108 -10.09 -7.22 0.09
N SER A 109 -10.64 -6.14 0.67
CA SER A 109 -11.19 -6.15 2.05
C SER A 109 -12.30 -7.16 2.25
N ASP A 110 -13.11 -7.39 1.22
CA ASP A 110 -14.30 -8.27 1.30
C ASP A 110 -13.91 -9.75 1.31
N PHE A 111 -12.68 -10.07 0.91
CA PHE A 111 -12.15 -11.43 0.78
C PHE A 111 -11.01 -11.73 1.77
N SER A 112 -10.53 -10.74 2.51
CA SER A 112 -9.32 -10.87 3.32
C SER A 112 -9.51 -10.50 4.77
N VAL A 113 -8.73 -11.18 5.62
CA VAL A 113 -8.59 -10.87 7.04
C VAL A 113 -7.18 -10.33 7.31
N SER A 114 -7.10 -9.27 8.11
CA SER A 114 -5.86 -8.76 8.69
C SER A 114 -6.17 -8.21 10.07
N ASP A 115 -5.48 -8.70 11.08
CA ASP A 115 -5.69 -8.30 12.47
C ASP A 115 -4.34 -8.19 13.19
N GLY A 116 -3.83 -6.98 13.22
CA GLY A 116 -2.57 -6.67 13.86
C GLY A 116 -1.33 -7.14 13.10
N GLN A 117 -0.22 -7.11 13.78
CA GLN A 117 1.11 -7.47 13.28
C GLN A 117 2.00 -7.83 14.46
N ASN A 118 2.91 -8.79 14.31
CA ASN A 118 3.86 -9.12 15.36
C ASN A 118 4.97 -8.07 15.45
N LYS A 119 5.47 -7.90 16.66
CA LYS A 119 6.73 -7.22 16.97
C LYS A 119 7.41 -7.97 18.09
N THR A 120 8.71 -8.18 17.99
CA THR A 120 9.48 -8.86 19.04
C THR A 120 9.77 -7.96 20.24
N GLY A 121 9.85 -6.64 20.04
CA GLY A 121 10.40 -5.70 21.03
C GLY A 121 11.92 -5.74 21.12
N ASP A 122 12.55 -6.88 20.76
CA ASP A 122 13.99 -7.12 20.80
C ASP A 122 14.36 -8.13 19.69
N ASN A 123 14.74 -7.62 18.54
CA ASN A 123 15.08 -8.44 17.38
C ASN A 123 16.35 -9.27 17.59
N GLU A 124 17.35 -8.72 18.28
CA GLU A 124 18.64 -9.41 18.50
C GLU A 124 18.44 -10.67 19.35
N ARG A 125 17.54 -10.62 20.28
CA ARG A 125 17.21 -11.74 21.15
C ARG A 125 16.31 -12.78 20.47
N TYR A 126 15.31 -12.36 19.72
CA TYR A 126 14.20 -13.21 19.29
C TYR A 126 14.18 -13.56 17.81
N LEU A 127 15.09 -13.01 16.99
CA LEU A 127 15.20 -13.36 15.57
C LEU A 127 16.54 -14.02 15.25
N ARG A 128 16.50 -14.96 14.33
CA ARG A 128 17.69 -15.59 13.73
C ARG A 128 17.45 -15.80 12.23
N CYS A 129 18.54 -15.97 11.48
CA CYS A 129 18.41 -16.60 10.19
C CYS A 129 18.15 -18.11 10.35
N HIS A 130 17.38 -18.70 9.48
CA HIS A 130 16.97 -20.12 9.63
C HIS A 130 18.16 -21.09 9.71
N TRP A 131 19.32 -20.74 9.16
CA TRP A 131 20.55 -21.53 9.22
C TRP A 131 21.34 -21.36 10.54
N GLU A 132 20.96 -20.44 11.42
CA GLU A 132 21.57 -20.22 12.72
C GLU A 132 20.89 -21.02 13.84
N VAL A 133 19.80 -21.72 13.54
CA VAL A 133 19.05 -22.53 14.47
C VAL A 133 19.06 -24.00 14.10
N ASP A 134 18.96 -24.89 15.08
CA ASP A 134 18.82 -26.31 14.83
C ASP A 134 17.51 -26.60 14.08
N VAL A 135 17.59 -27.40 13.02
CA VAL A 135 16.42 -27.80 12.21
C VAL A 135 15.33 -28.49 13.05
N ARG A 136 15.72 -29.19 14.11
CA ARG A 136 14.78 -29.79 15.08
C ARG A 136 13.95 -28.74 15.78
N SER A 137 14.55 -27.60 16.13
CA SER A 137 13.84 -26.48 16.77
C SER A 137 12.76 -25.88 15.86
N ILE A 138 12.94 -25.93 14.54
CA ILE A 138 11.92 -25.53 13.55
C ILE A 138 10.83 -26.60 13.48
N ALA A 139 11.21 -27.88 13.42
CA ALA A 139 10.25 -28.99 13.39
C ALA A 139 9.37 -29.04 14.66
N GLU A 140 9.94 -28.74 15.82
CA GLU A 140 9.25 -28.64 17.12
C GLU A 140 8.49 -27.32 17.32
N LYS A 141 8.55 -26.41 16.34
CA LYS A 141 7.93 -25.08 16.41
C LYS A 141 8.39 -24.20 17.58
N SER A 142 9.59 -24.44 18.12
CA SER A 142 10.22 -23.51 19.06
C SER A 142 10.83 -22.31 18.34
N TRP A 143 11.14 -22.45 17.04
CA TRP A 143 11.41 -21.41 16.07
C TRP A 143 10.52 -21.60 14.86
N ILE A 144 9.92 -20.53 14.35
CA ILE A 144 9.02 -20.59 13.17
C ILE A 144 9.41 -19.55 12.13
N PRO A 145 9.12 -19.78 10.83
CA PRO A 145 9.35 -18.80 9.77
C PRO A 145 8.73 -17.44 10.09
N TYR A 146 9.45 -16.37 9.74
CA TYR A 146 9.06 -14.99 10.05
C TYR A 146 9.19 -14.07 8.84
N ALA A 147 8.06 -13.66 8.27
CA ALA A 147 8.04 -12.70 7.19
C ALA A 147 8.26 -11.28 7.73
N LYS A 148 9.41 -10.67 7.42
CA LYS A 148 9.81 -9.32 7.88
C LYS A 148 10.00 -8.32 6.74
N GLY A 149 9.49 -8.59 5.55
CA GLY A 149 9.75 -7.80 4.37
C GLY A 149 11.12 -8.08 3.77
N GLY A 150 11.77 -7.07 3.22
CA GLY A 150 13.08 -7.20 2.58
C GLY A 150 13.13 -6.63 1.16
N PRO A 151 14.17 -6.98 0.36
CA PRO A 151 14.30 -6.51 -1.01
C PRO A 151 13.08 -6.79 -1.87
N TRP A 152 12.90 -6.01 -2.93
CA TRP A 152 11.81 -6.22 -3.87
C TRP A 152 11.87 -7.62 -4.49
N ARG A 153 10.79 -8.36 -4.33
CA ARG A 153 10.54 -9.67 -4.96
C ARG A 153 9.05 -9.83 -5.21
N LYS A 154 8.71 -10.53 -6.28
CA LYS A 154 7.35 -11.01 -6.57
C LYS A 154 7.28 -12.52 -6.39
N TRP A 155 6.11 -13.00 -6.11
CA TRP A 155 5.70 -14.40 -6.06
C TRP A 155 6.22 -15.14 -4.84
N TYR A 156 7.52 -15.17 -4.59
CA TYR A 156 8.16 -15.89 -3.48
C TYR A 156 9.47 -15.23 -3.03
N GLY A 157 9.85 -15.45 -1.77
CA GLY A 157 11.15 -15.06 -1.22
C GLY A 157 11.09 -14.21 0.04
N ASN A 158 12.26 -13.78 0.51
CA ASN A 158 12.49 -13.10 1.79
C ASN A 158 12.10 -13.95 3.00
N VAL A 159 12.34 -15.27 2.92
CA VAL A 159 11.94 -16.30 3.93
C VAL A 159 13.11 -16.76 4.81
N TYR A 160 14.14 -15.96 4.96
CA TYR A 160 15.37 -16.34 5.66
C TYR A 160 15.32 -16.17 7.18
N LEU A 161 14.34 -15.48 7.73
CA LEU A 161 14.24 -15.25 9.16
C LEU A 161 13.31 -16.26 9.84
N VAL A 162 13.66 -16.58 11.07
CA VAL A 162 12.83 -17.32 12.02
C VAL A 162 12.71 -16.53 13.32
N ILE A 163 11.56 -16.66 13.97
CA ILE A 163 11.26 -16.03 15.27
C ILE A 163 11.19 -17.09 16.36
N CYS A 164 11.74 -16.79 17.53
CA CYS A 164 11.58 -17.65 18.71
C CYS A 164 10.09 -17.74 19.09
N TRP A 165 9.55 -18.95 19.11
CA TRP A 165 8.11 -19.18 19.32
C TRP A 165 7.78 -20.01 20.53
N THR A 166 8.75 -20.15 21.47
CA THR A 166 8.53 -20.82 22.75
C THR A 166 7.42 -20.14 23.57
N SER A 167 6.84 -20.84 24.51
CA SER A 167 5.80 -20.28 25.38
C SER A 167 6.29 -19.04 26.14
N SER A 168 7.57 -19.04 26.58
CA SER A 168 8.18 -17.89 27.26
C SER A 168 8.33 -16.68 26.32
N ALA A 169 8.75 -16.90 25.07
CA ALA A 169 8.85 -15.84 24.08
C ALA A 169 7.47 -15.23 23.75
N ARG A 170 6.45 -16.06 23.52
CA ARG A 170 5.07 -15.58 23.33
C ARG A 170 4.52 -14.82 24.52
N GLN A 171 4.85 -15.22 25.76
CA GLN A 171 4.49 -14.44 26.95
C GLN A 171 5.17 -13.07 26.97
N HIS A 172 6.44 -12.98 26.57
CA HIS A 172 7.13 -11.71 26.41
C HIS A 172 6.40 -10.83 25.38
N TYR A 173 6.09 -11.34 24.18
CA TYR A 173 5.38 -10.58 23.15
C TYR A 173 4.01 -10.05 23.58
N LYS A 174 3.34 -10.75 24.51
CA LYS A 174 2.05 -10.29 25.09
C LYS A 174 2.22 -9.21 26.15
N LYS A 175 3.30 -9.22 26.91
CA LYS A 175 3.48 -8.39 28.13
C LYS A 175 4.37 -7.16 27.92
N ASP A 176 5.29 -7.22 26.97
CA ASP A 176 6.21 -6.13 26.71
C ASP A 176 5.48 -4.91 26.10
N LYS A 177 5.96 -3.70 26.44
CA LYS A 177 5.32 -2.44 26.01
C LYS A 177 5.47 -2.16 24.51
N ILE A 178 6.53 -2.68 23.88
CA ILE A 178 6.87 -2.45 22.47
C ILE A 178 6.43 -3.64 21.61
N ALA A 179 6.61 -4.86 22.14
CA ALA A 179 6.24 -6.09 21.45
C ALA A 179 4.72 -6.17 21.18
N ARG A 180 4.38 -6.97 20.19
CA ARG A 180 2.99 -7.27 19.82
C ARG A 180 2.90 -8.72 19.38
N LEU A 181 1.82 -9.38 19.73
CA LEU A 181 1.48 -10.72 19.29
C LEU A 181 0.10 -10.69 18.62
N ILE A 182 0.03 -11.16 17.39
CA ILE A 182 -1.24 -11.27 16.67
C ILE A 182 -2.13 -12.33 17.30
N PRO A 183 -3.46 -12.28 17.06
CA PRO A 183 -4.40 -13.30 17.51
C PRO A 183 -4.03 -14.70 17.03
N GLU A 184 -4.35 -15.71 17.85
CA GLU A 184 -3.97 -17.11 17.58
C GLU A 184 -4.57 -17.68 16.29
N TYR A 185 -5.74 -17.23 15.89
CA TYR A 185 -6.40 -17.67 14.65
C TYR A 185 -5.66 -17.28 13.36
N LEU A 186 -4.67 -16.37 13.45
CA LEU A 186 -3.79 -15.99 12.35
C LEU A 186 -2.43 -16.69 12.37
N TRP A 187 -2.13 -17.49 13.39
CA TRP A 187 -0.87 -18.21 13.47
C TRP A 187 -0.81 -19.34 12.45
N TYR A 188 0.35 -19.52 11.85
CA TYR A 188 0.64 -20.62 10.93
C TYR A 188 -0.16 -20.65 9.64
N ARG A 189 -0.94 -19.61 9.35
CA ARG A 189 -1.73 -19.52 8.12
C ARG A 189 -0.86 -19.15 6.93
N ASP A 190 -1.23 -19.65 5.78
CA ASP A 190 -0.78 -19.16 4.49
C ASP A 190 -1.49 -17.86 4.11
N GLY A 191 -0.89 -17.11 3.19
CA GLY A 191 -1.44 -15.82 2.78
C GLY A 191 -0.60 -15.09 1.76
N VAL A 192 -0.85 -13.79 1.64
CA VAL A 192 -0.08 -12.88 0.78
C VAL A 192 0.65 -11.88 1.65
N THR A 193 1.97 -11.75 1.45
CA THR A 193 2.82 -10.80 2.18
C THR A 193 3.53 -9.83 1.24
N TRP A 194 3.91 -8.68 1.75
CA TRP A 194 4.70 -7.67 1.03
C TRP A 194 5.66 -6.94 1.96
N SER A 195 6.59 -6.17 1.39
CA SER A 195 7.44 -5.28 2.19
C SER A 195 6.70 -3.98 2.47
N PHE A 196 6.56 -3.63 3.77
CA PHE A 196 5.90 -2.40 4.20
C PHE A 196 6.56 -1.14 3.60
N ILE A 197 7.89 -1.11 3.56
CA ILE A 197 8.66 -0.04 2.92
C ILE A 197 9.04 -0.50 1.50
N THR A 198 8.62 0.24 0.49
CA THR A 198 8.93 0.00 -0.91
C THR A 198 9.58 1.24 -1.52
N THR A 199 10.83 1.12 -1.98
CA THR A 199 11.58 2.23 -2.59
C THR A 199 11.60 2.19 -4.12
N LYS A 200 11.14 1.10 -4.71
CA LYS A 200 11.09 0.86 -6.17
C LYS A 200 9.67 0.47 -6.58
N ASP A 201 9.47 -0.82 -6.79
CA ASP A 201 8.18 -1.37 -7.20
C ASP A 201 7.51 -2.13 -6.07
N ILE A 202 6.18 -2.23 -6.17
CA ILE A 202 5.36 -3.06 -5.28
C ILE A 202 5.49 -4.50 -5.74
N GLY A 203 5.66 -5.42 -4.79
CA GLY A 203 5.72 -6.86 -5.06
C GLY A 203 5.13 -7.66 -3.92
N PHE A 204 4.20 -8.53 -4.28
CA PHE A 204 3.53 -9.44 -3.36
C PHE A 204 4.11 -10.85 -3.47
N ARG A 205 4.19 -11.53 -2.34
CA ARG A 205 4.77 -12.86 -2.20
C ARG A 205 3.81 -13.79 -1.47
N TYR A 206 3.88 -15.06 -1.80
CA TYR A 206 3.24 -16.10 -1.02
C TYR A 206 3.88 -16.18 0.37
N LEU A 207 3.05 -16.19 1.40
CA LEU A 207 3.42 -16.50 2.76
C LEU A 207 3.07 -17.95 3.03
N GLU A 208 4.08 -18.79 3.19
CA GLU A 208 3.88 -20.22 3.46
C GLU A 208 3.24 -20.46 4.82
N PRO A 209 2.44 -21.53 4.96
CA PRO A 209 1.91 -21.94 6.25
C PRO A 209 3.03 -22.35 7.21
N GLY A 210 2.75 -22.29 8.51
CA GLY A 210 3.71 -22.67 9.54
C GLY A 210 4.51 -21.53 10.15
N GLY A 211 4.42 -20.32 9.58
CA GLY A 211 5.11 -19.14 10.06
C GLY A 211 4.20 -18.05 10.63
N THR A 212 4.78 -16.87 10.78
CA THR A 212 4.09 -15.64 11.15
C THR A 212 4.79 -14.43 10.52
N PHE A 213 4.34 -13.20 10.80
CA PHE A 213 4.79 -12.01 10.08
C PHE A 213 5.00 -10.78 10.98
N ASP A 214 5.81 -9.85 10.52
CA ASP A 214 6.15 -8.57 11.14
C ASP A 214 5.39 -7.40 10.51
N VAL A 215 5.44 -6.25 11.16
CA VAL A 215 5.03 -4.97 10.55
C VAL A 215 5.75 -4.73 9.21
N GLY A 216 7.04 -5.06 9.14
CA GLY A 216 7.86 -4.91 7.92
C GLY A 216 7.46 -5.87 6.79
N GLY A 217 6.82 -6.99 7.12
CA GLY A 217 6.28 -8.00 6.21
C GLY A 217 4.77 -8.11 6.34
N SER A 218 4.05 -6.99 6.20
CA SER A 218 2.58 -6.97 6.29
C SER A 218 1.94 -8.07 5.47
N SER A 219 0.86 -8.66 5.98
CA SER A 219 0.24 -9.84 5.37
C SER A 219 -1.30 -9.79 5.40
N LEU A 220 -1.90 -10.46 4.43
CA LEU A 220 -3.33 -10.70 4.32
C LEU A 220 -3.59 -12.21 4.26
N PHE A 221 -4.68 -12.64 4.86
CA PHE A 221 -5.12 -14.01 4.92
C PHE A 221 -6.48 -14.16 4.24
N PHE A 222 -6.73 -15.32 3.64
CA PHE A 222 -7.93 -15.60 2.88
C PHE A 222 -8.57 -16.90 3.35
N GLU A 223 -9.81 -17.19 2.93
CA GLU A 223 -10.55 -18.36 3.40
C GLU A 223 -10.03 -19.67 2.82
N SER A 224 -9.48 -19.66 1.59
CA SER A 224 -8.96 -20.85 0.92
C SER A 224 -7.61 -20.60 0.26
N GLU A 225 -6.84 -21.66 0.03
CA GLU A 225 -5.56 -21.61 -0.65
C GLU A 225 -5.69 -21.14 -2.10
N ASP A 226 -6.74 -21.58 -2.82
CA ASP A 226 -7.03 -21.13 -4.19
C ASP A 226 -7.24 -19.62 -4.25
N LEU A 227 -7.89 -19.06 -3.24
CA LEU A 227 -8.08 -17.62 -3.14
C LEU A 227 -6.78 -16.88 -2.86
N VAL A 228 -5.87 -17.47 -2.09
CA VAL A 228 -4.50 -16.92 -1.86
C VAL A 228 -3.77 -16.78 -3.19
N TYR A 229 -3.76 -17.81 -4.04
CA TYR A 229 -3.06 -17.76 -5.33
C TYR A 229 -3.71 -16.78 -6.30
N SER A 230 -5.04 -16.75 -6.36
CA SER A 230 -5.79 -15.82 -7.20
C SER A 230 -5.52 -14.36 -6.81
N MET A 231 -5.53 -14.06 -5.52
CA MET A 231 -5.23 -12.73 -4.99
C MET A 231 -3.75 -12.36 -5.16
N LEU A 232 -2.83 -13.31 -4.99
CA LEU A 232 -1.42 -13.10 -5.26
C LEU A 232 -1.17 -12.73 -6.72
N ALA A 233 -1.83 -13.41 -7.65
CA ALA A 233 -1.75 -13.12 -9.09
C ALA A 233 -2.32 -11.73 -9.40
N MET A 234 -3.52 -11.44 -8.89
CA MET A 234 -4.22 -10.18 -9.09
C MET A 234 -3.39 -9.00 -8.54
N LEU A 235 -2.92 -9.08 -7.30
CA LEU A 235 -2.16 -8.01 -6.65
C LEU A 235 -0.79 -7.76 -7.32
N ASN A 236 -0.18 -8.77 -7.94
CA ASN A 236 1.05 -8.62 -8.73
C ASN A 236 0.83 -8.11 -10.16
N SER A 237 -0.41 -7.98 -10.60
CA SER A 237 -0.75 -7.47 -11.94
C SER A 237 -0.41 -5.98 -12.10
N LYS A 238 -0.23 -5.55 -13.35
CA LYS A 238 -0.02 -4.13 -13.67
C LYS A 238 -1.19 -3.23 -13.22
N PRO A 239 -2.47 -3.58 -13.46
CA PRO A 239 -3.58 -2.78 -12.97
C PRO A 239 -3.55 -2.58 -11.45
N ALA A 240 -3.43 -3.65 -10.66
CA ALA A 240 -3.43 -3.57 -9.21
C ALA A 240 -2.25 -2.73 -8.67
N THR A 241 -1.03 -2.93 -9.20
CA THR A 241 0.14 -2.15 -8.78
C THR A 241 0.03 -0.67 -9.19
N THR A 242 -0.64 -0.37 -10.31
CA THR A 242 -0.94 1.00 -10.72
C THR A 242 -1.94 1.66 -9.77
N ILE A 243 -3.03 0.96 -9.43
CA ILE A 243 -4.01 1.40 -8.43
C ILE A 243 -3.32 1.72 -7.10
N LEU A 244 -2.47 0.83 -6.63
CA LEU A 244 -1.74 1.01 -5.36
C LEU A 244 -0.84 2.25 -5.35
N LYS A 245 -0.18 2.58 -6.47
CA LYS A 245 0.62 3.80 -6.61
C LYS A 245 -0.24 5.07 -6.49
N PHE A 246 -1.51 5.01 -6.85
CA PHE A 246 -2.46 6.13 -6.68
C PHE A 246 -3.02 6.20 -5.26
N LEU A 247 -3.39 5.06 -4.69
CA LEU A 247 -3.92 5.00 -3.32
C LEU A 247 -2.87 5.37 -2.28
N ASN A 248 -1.62 4.99 -2.54
CA ASN A 248 -0.49 5.27 -1.66
C ASN A 248 0.70 5.90 -2.42
N PRO A 249 0.78 7.22 -2.49
CA PRO A 249 1.92 7.91 -3.09
C PRO A 249 3.17 7.93 -2.19
N THR A 250 3.13 7.27 -1.02
CA THR A 250 4.26 7.19 -0.08
C THR A 250 5.04 5.89 -0.26
N ILE A 251 6.20 5.80 0.39
CA ILE A 251 7.01 4.57 0.39
C ILE A 251 6.46 3.47 1.30
N SER A 252 5.49 3.80 2.18
CA SER A 252 4.96 2.87 3.20
C SER A 252 3.63 2.27 2.74
N LEU A 253 3.65 1.06 2.20
CA LEU A 253 2.45 0.37 1.73
C LEU A 253 1.65 -0.22 2.89
N GLN A 254 0.59 0.49 3.29
CA GLN A 254 -0.29 0.11 4.38
C GLN A 254 -1.24 -1.03 3.99
N VAL A 255 -1.65 -1.82 4.97
CA VAL A 255 -2.68 -2.86 4.81
C VAL A 255 -3.96 -2.31 4.20
N GLU A 256 -4.44 -1.16 4.68
CA GLU A 256 -5.65 -0.51 4.18
C GLU A 256 -5.56 -0.12 2.70
N ASN A 257 -4.37 0.26 2.21
CA ASN A 257 -4.19 0.56 0.79
C ASN A 257 -4.39 -0.71 -0.06
N VAL A 258 -3.81 -1.85 0.38
CA VAL A 258 -3.94 -3.13 -0.32
C VAL A 258 -5.38 -3.63 -0.26
N ARG A 259 -6.01 -3.56 0.90
CA ARG A 259 -7.41 -3.96 1.10
C ARG A 259 -8.41 -3.14 0.28
N SER A 260 -8.05 -1.91 -0.07
CA SER A 260 -8.89 -1.01 -0.88
C SER A 260 -8.79 -1.26 -2.40
N VAL A 261 -7.97 -2.19 -2.87
CA VAL A 261 -7.85 -2.51 -4.30
C VAL A 261 -9.13 -3.21 -4.77
N PRO A 262 -9.78 -2.73 -5.85
CA PRO A 262 -10.93 -3.40 -6.44
C PRO A 262 -10.56 -4.78 -6.97
N VAL A 263 -11.43 -5.75 -6.71
CA VAL A 263 -11.30 -7.12 -7.21
C VAL A 263 -12.25 -7.26 -8.41
N PRO A 264 -11.73 -7.54 -9.61
CA PRO A 264 -12.59 -7.77 -10.76
C PRO A 264 -13.48 -8.98 -10.50
N VAL A 265 -14.70 -8.96 -11.03
CA VAL A 265 -15.59 -10.12 -11.00
C VAL A 265 -14.92 -11.23 -11.81
N PHE A 266 -14.36 -12.21 -11.13
CA PHE A 266 -13.88 -13.43 -11.77
C PHE A 266 -15.10 -14.30 -12.09
N ASP A 267 -15.42 -14.45 -13.36
CA ASP A 267 -16.34 -15.49 -13.80
C ASP A 267 -15.65 -16.86 -13.66
N MET A 268 -15.84 -17.48 -12.51
CA MET A 268 -15.25 -18.79 -12.18
C MET A 268 -15.65 -19.87 -13.20
N ASN A 269 -16.69 -19.65 -13.99
CA ASN A 269 -17.14 -20.59 -15.04
C ASN A 269 -16.34 -20.48 -16.35
N ARG A 270 -15.45 -19.49 -16.50
CA ARG A 270 -14.59 -19.36 -17.69
C ARG A 270 -13.20 -19.99 -17.54
N ALA A 271 -12.88 -20.55 -16.38
CA ALA A 271 -11.58 -21.18 -16.08
C ALA A 271 -11.60 -22.71 -16.19
N ALA A 272 -12.66 -23.31 -16.75
CA ALA A 272 -12.76 -24.74 -17.04
C ALA A 272 -12.45 -25.05 -18.51
#